data_001df7de1bf826244e7ac789ad235827
#
_entry.id   001df7de1bf826244e7ac789ad235827
#
_cell.length_a   1.000
_cell.length_b   1.000
_cell.length_c   1.000
_cell.angle_alpha   90.00
_cell.angle_beta   90.00
_cell.angle_gamma   90.00
#
_symmetry.space_group_name_H-M   'P 1'
#
loop_
_entity.id
_entity.type
_entity.pdbx_description
1 polymer ?
#
loop_
_entity_poly.entity_id
_entity_poly.type
_entity_poly.pdbx_seq_one_letter_code
_entity_poly.pdbx_strand_id
1 'polypeptide(L)'
;GASASSSSSPADAAATKLTLHGGVPHHPALAGLWRDERLTDFAVSAEGVEFKAHRVALASSSKYFLNLFESGMRDAADATHALEGIRPKALEVLLAFIYEGKCQIDEGQLTEVLEASARLVVDDLKAACAGAIGARLAPSNALNVWRLADVFTLPALEKAAVEAALRGFEELPAEQATGAEVVALVQEDRLVARSEEAVFQWVKRWWEAGARPEAELLAVLRHVRFAAMAAGFLRETVGAWPALRSEEAKDLLFNAMVPAVDGAKPVLRSG
;
A
#
# COMPACT_ATOMS: atom_id res chain seq x y z
N GLY A 1 -17.41 -52.39 -11.86
CA GLY A 1 -17.53 -51.01 -12.30
C GLY A 1 -17.05 -50.09 -11.20
N ALA A 2 -15.78 -49.63 -11.26
CA ALA A 2 -15.25 -48.61 -10.36
C ALA A 2 -15.15 -47.30 -11.17
N SER A 3 -15.98 -46.33 -10.81
CA SER A 3 -15.92 -44.97 -11.36
C SER A 3 -14.84 -44.20 -10.60
N ALA A 4 -13.76 -43.86 -11.29
CA ALA A 4 -12.74 -42.96 -10.81
C ALA A 4 -13.26 -41.53 -10.92
N SER A 5 -13.48 -40.87 -9.80
CA SER A 5 -13.72 -39.43 -9.71
C SER A 5 -12.38 -38.70 -9.86
N SER A 6 -12.18 -38.04 -11.00
CA SER A 6 -11.09 -37.14 -11.23
C SER A 6 -11.32 -35.83 -10.43
N SER A 7 -10.57 -35.69 -9.35
CA SER A 7 -10.44 -34.42 -8.63
C SER A 7 -9.59 -33.46 -9.48
N SER A 8 -10.22 -32.48 -10.12
CA SER A 8 -9.55 -31.36 -10.73
C SER A 8 -8.99 -30.45 -9.62
N SER A 9 -7.66 -30.36 -9.54
CA SER A 9 -6.94 -29.36 -8.73
C SER A 9 -7.30 -27.95 -9.18
N PRO A 10 -7.52 -27.00 -8.27
CA PRO A 10 -7.65 -25.58 -8.58
C PRO A 10 -6.26 -24.94 -8.69
N ALA A 11 -5.59 -25.11 -9.82
CA ALA A 11 -4.33 -24.48 -10.10
C ALA A 11 -4.27 -24.10 -11.59
N ASP A 12 -4.91 -23.02 -11.96
CA ASP A 12 -4.58 -22.16 -13.11
C ASP A 12 -5.53 -20.94 -13.10
N ALA A 13 -5.43 -20.13 -12.05
CA ALA A 13 -5.79 -18.72 -12.20
C ALA A 13 -4.68 -18.12 -13.06
N ALA A 14 -4.96 -17.89 -14.35
CA ALA A 14 -4.03 -17.26 -15.27
C ALA A 14 -3.53 -15.95 -14.64
N ALA A 15 -2.25 -15.91 -14.24
CA ALA A 15 -1.66 -14.74 -13.63
C ALA A 15 -1.85 -13.54 -14.57
N THR A 16 -2.51 -12.50 -14.09
CA THR A 16 -2.76 -11.29 -14.87
C THR A 16 -1.43 -10.63 -15.15
N LYS A 17 -1.02 -10.61 -16.42
CA LYS A 17 0.23 -9.95 -16.85
C LYS A 17 0.02 -8.46 -17.00
N LEU A 18 0.96 -7.70 -16.46
CA LEU A 18 1.00 -6.25 -16.52
C LEU A 18 2.21 -5.81 -17.34
N THR A 19 2.03 -4.78 -18.16
CA THR A 19 3.15 -4.11 -18.81
C THR A 19 3.37 -2.77 -18.14
N LEU A 20 4.54 -2.58 -17.55
CA LEU A 20 4.98 -1.31 -16.99
C LEU A 20 5.75 -0.54 -18.06
N HIS A 21 5.45 0.75 -18.17
CA HIS A 21 6.08 1.70 -19.11
C HIS A 21 6.54 2.93 -18.34
N GLY A 22 7.43 3.72 -18.93
CA GLY A 22 7.82 5.03 -18.41
C GLY A 22 9.33 5.22 -18.31
N GLY A 23 10.12 4.15 -18.51
CA GLY A 23 11.58 4.27 -18.62
C GLY A 23 11.98 4.90 -19.97
N VAL A 24 13.14 5.54 -19.98
CA VAL A 24 13.80 5.98 -21.20
C VAL A 24 14.58 4.77 -21.76
N PRO A 25 14.16 4.21 -22.90
CA PRO A 25 14.86 3.05 -23.45
C PRO A 25 16.25 3.44 -23.95
N HIS A 26 17.22 2.59 -23.68
CA HIS A 26 18.52 2.71 -24.34
C HIS A 26 18.40 2.39 -25.83
N HIS A 27 19.43 2.72 -26.59
CA HIS A 27 19.46 2.36 -28.01
C HIS A 27 19.20 0.85 -28.19
N PRO A 28 18.35 0.42 -29.12
CA PRO A 28 17.97 -0.99 -29.30
C PRO A 28 19.16 -1.95 -29.43
N ALA A 29 20.27 -1.50 -30.00
CA ALA A 29 21.50 -2.30 -30.08
C ALA A 29 22.09 -2.61 -28.69
N LEU A 30 21.99 -1.70 -27.72
CA LEU A 30 22.50 -1.95 -26.36
C LEU A 30 21.63 -2.98 -25.63
N ALA A 31 20.29 -2.91 -25.82
CA ALA A 31 19.39 -3.92 -25.31
C ALA A 31 19.66 -5.31 -25.93
N GLY A 32 20.01 -5.35 -27.24
CA GLY A 32 20.46 -6.57 -27.90
C GLY A 32 21.77 -7.13 -27.33
N LEU A 33 22.77 -6.27 -27.11
CA LEU A 33 24.04 -6.67 -26.50
C LEU A 33 23.85 -7.21 -25.07
N TRP A 34 22.96 -6.60 -24.32
CA TRP A 34 22.64 -7.09 -22.97
C TRP A 34 21.99 -8.49 -23.00
N ARG A 35 21.00 -8.73 -23.87
CA ARG A 35 20.36 -10.04 -23.98
C ARG A 35 21.33 -11.13 -24.43
N ASP A 36 22.29 -10.77 -25.30
CA ASP A 36 23.33 -11.68 -25.81
C ASP A 36 24.54 -11.76 -24.87
N GLU A 37 24.52 -11.07 -23.70
CA GLU A 37 25.60 -10.95 -22.72
C GLU A 37 26.95 -10.50 -23.33
N ARG A 38 26.90 -9.66 -24.37
CA ARG A 38 28.07 -9.17 -25.08
C ARG A 38 28.48 -7.80 -24.59
N LEU A 39 29.81 -7.59 -24.49
CA LEU A 39 30.44 -6.35 -24.02
C LEU A 39 30.02 -5.93 -22.62
N THR A 40 29.49 -6.85 -21.82
CA THR A 40 29.17 -6.62 -20.42
C THR A 40 30.47 -6.45 -19.61
N ASP A 41 30.49 -5.45 -18.74
CA ASP A 41 31.66 -5.08 -17.92
C ASP A 41 31.35 -5.12 -16.42
N PHE A 42 30.15 -5.62 -16.06
CA PHE A 42 29.71 -5.77 -14.68
C PHE A 42 28.70 -6.90 -14.53
N ALA A 43 28.65 -7.49 -13.34
CA ALA A 43 27.64 -8.46 -13.00
C ALA A 43 26.93 -8.06 -11.69
N VAL A 44 25.64 -8.29 -11.62
CA VAL A 44 24.83 -8.09 -10.42
C VAL A 44 24.27 -9.44 -10.02
N SER A 45 24.42 -9.82 -8.77
CA SER A 45 23.85 -11.08 -8.27
C SER A 45 22.75 -10.85 -7.23
N ALA A 46 21.72 -11.66 -7.30
CA ALA A 46 20.62 -11.72 -6.35
C ALA A 46 20.38 -13.17 -5.95
N GLU A 47 20.42 -13.48 -4.65
CA GLU A 47 20.23 -14.85 -4.12
C GLU A 47 21.07 -15.91 -4.86
N GLY A 48 22.30 -15.54 -5.29
CA GLY A 48 23.20 -16.45 -5.99
C GLY A 48 22.98 -16.58 -7.51
N VAL A 49 21.96 -15.91 -8.06
CA VAL A 49 21.74 -15.81 -9.51
C VAL A 49 22.43 -14.56 -10.04
N GLU A 50 23.33 -14.74 -11.02
CA GLU A 50 24.11 -13.66 -11.62
C GLU A 50 23.48 -13.16 -12.91
N PHE A 51 23.47 -11.84 -13.08
CA PHE A 51 23.01 -11.13 -14.26
C PHE A 51 24.10 -10.21 -14.77
N LYS A 52 24.53 -10.43 -16.00
CA LYS A 52 25.53 -9.57 -16.65
C LYS A 52 24.90 -8.28 -17.16
N ALA A 53 25.62 -7.19 -17.02
CA ALA A 53 25.12 -5.87 -17.36
C ALA A 53 26.25 -4.93 -17.82
N HIS A 54 25.89 -3.72 -18.25
CA HIS A 54 26.82 -2.66 -18.62
C HIS A 54 26.76 -1.56 -17.55
N ARG A 55 27.90 -1.20 -16.96
CA ARG A 55 28.01 -0.14 -15.94
C ARG A 55 27.33 1.15 -16.39
N VAL A 56 27.54 1.55 -17.64
CA VAL A 56 26.97 2.78 -18.19
C VAL A 56 25.44 2.73 -18.21
N ALA A 57 24.83 1.59 -18.55
CA ALA A 57 23.37 1.44 -18.56
C ALA A 57 22.79 1.47 -17.15
N LEU A 58 23.43 0.78 -16.20
CA LEU A 58 23.04 0.78 -14.80
C LEU A 58 23.15 2.19 -14.19
N ALA A 59 24.29 2.87 -14.37
CA ALA A 59 24.55 4.20 -13.81
C ALA A 59 23.63 5.27 -14.38
N SER A 60 23.26 5.19 -15.66
CA SER A 60 22.38 6.17 -16.30
C SER A 60 20.92 6.07 -15.85
N SER A 61 20.49 4.91 -15.32
CA SER A 61 19.11 4.65 -14.94
C SER A 61 18.90 4.48 -13.42
N SER A 62 19.99 4.34 -12.66
CA SER A 62 19.96 4.08 -11.23
C SER A 62 20.98 4.90 -10.48
N LYS A 63 20.51 5.77 -9.59
CA LYS A 63 21.39 6.55 -8.71
C LYS A 63 22.17 5.66 -7.73
N TYR A 64 21.63 4.51 -7.37
CA TYR A 64 22.35 3.52 -6.56
C TYR A 64 23.63 3.04 -7.28
N PHE A 65 23.50 2.60 -8.53
CA PHE A 65 24.65 2.13 -9.30
C PHE A 65 25.62 3.26 -9.70
N LEU A 66 25.08 4.45 -10.01
CA LEU A 66 25.93 5.62 -10.24
C LEU A 66 26.83 5.88 -9.02
N ASN A 67 26.25 5.99 -7.84
CA ASN A 67 26.99 6.22 -6.60
C ASN A 67 27.96 5.08 -6.28
N LEU A 68 27.54 3.81 -6.52
CA LEU A 68 28.40 2.65 -6.34
C LEU A 68 29.66 2.78 -7.19
N PHE A 69 29.53 3.08 -8.47
CA PHE A 69 30.67 3.16 -9.40
C PHE A 69 31.56 4.39 -9.18
N GLU A 70 31.02 5.50 -8.68
CA GLU A 70 31.78 6.72 -8.36
C GLU A 70 32.41 6.68 -6.96
N SER A 71 32.00 5.77 -6.08
CA SER A 71 32.42 5.77 -4.66
C SER A 71 33.92 5.48 -4.45
N GLY A 72 34.61 4.91 -5.44
CA GLY A 72 35.99 4.48 -5.30
C GLY A 72 36.22 3.34 -4.29
N MET A 73 35.16 2.74 -3.75
CA MET A 73 35.24 1.58 -2.85
C MET A 73 35.64 0.31 -3.61
N ARG A 74 36.08 -0.73 -2.88
CA ARG A 74 36.46 -2.03 -3.47
C ARG A 74 35.36 -2.60 -4.35
N ASP A 75 34.08 -2.50 -3.89
CA ASP A 75 32.92 -2.99 -4.63
C ASP A 75 32.72 -2.29 -5.98
N ALA A 76 33.26 -1.07 -6.15
CA ALA A 76 33.26 -0.35 -7.42
C ALA A 76 34.30 -0.94 -8.42
N ALA A 77 35.37 -1.54 -7.91
CA ALA A 77 36.41 -2.16 -8.72
C ALA A 77 36.11 -3.64 -9.04
N ASP A 78 35.25 -4.28 -8.25
CA ASP A 78 34.87 -5.67 -8.45
C ASP A 78 34.00 -5.83 -9.71
N ALA A 79 34.18 -6.97 -10.37
CA ALA A 79 33.39 -7.28 -11.56
C ALA A 79 31.96 -7.72 -11.24
N THR A 80 31.66 -8.04 -9.97
CA THR A 80 30.37 -8.55 -9.51
C THR A 80 29.95 -7.87 -8.20
N HIS A 81 28.69 -7.50 -8.08
CA HIS A 81 28.10 -6.92 -6.87
C HIS A 81 26.86 -7.71 -6.43
N ALA A 82 26.85 -8.15 -5.16
CA ALA A 82 25.75 -8.92 -4.59
C ALA A 82 24.69 -7.98 -4.00
N LEU A 83 23.44 -8.15 -4.41
CA LEU A 83 22.28 -7.44 -3.88
C LEU A 83 21.55 -8.34 -2.89
N GLU A 84 21.66 -8.02 -1.61
CA GLU A 84 20.94 -8.76 -0.57
C GLU A 84 19.45 -8.38 -0.56
N GLY A 85 18.57 -9.37 -0.32
CA GLY A 85 17.13 -9.17 -0.15
C GLY A 85 16.40 -8.64 -1.39
N ILE A 86 16.98 -8.83 -2.59
CA ILE A 86 16.28 -8.64 -3.87
C ILE A 86 16.14 -10.00 -4.52
N ARG A 87 14.93 -10.36 -4.91
CA ARG A 87 14.67 -11.62 -5.59
C ARG A 87 15.19 -11.59 -7.02
N PRO A 88 15.73 -12.70 -7.55
CA PRO A 88 16.26 -12.78 -8.92
C PRO A 88 15.25 -12.31 -9.98
N LYS A 89 13.97 -12.71 -9.81
CA LYS A 89 12.92 -12.33 -10.75
C LYS A 89 12.61 -10.82 -10.77
N ALA A 90 12.66 -10.17 -9.61
CA ALA A 90 12.50 -8.72 -9.53
C ALA A 90 13.68 -7.98 -10.15
N LEU A 91 14.90 -8.50 -9.98
CA LEU A 91 16.10 -7.96 -10.61
C LEU A 91 16.06 -8.12 -12.14
N GLU A 92 15.64 -9.28 -12.65
CA GLU A 92 15.45 -9.52 -14.09
C GLU A 92 14.50 -8.50 -14.71
N VAL A 93 13.35 -8.27 -14.06
CA VAL A 93 12.34 -7.28 -14.48
C VAL A 93 12.92 -5.87 -14.47
N LEU A 94 13.66 -5.51 -13.42
CA LEU A 94 14.30 -4.20 -13.28
C LEU A 94 15.34 -3.97 -14.39
N LEU A 95 16.18 -4.96 -14.67
CA LEU A 95 17.15 -4.88 -15.78
C LEU A 95 16.44 -4.74 -17.12
N ALA A 96 15.42 -5.54 -17.40
CA ALA A 96 14.62 -5.39 -18.62
C ALA A 96 14.06 -3.97 -18.76
N PHE A 97 13.53 -3.38 -17.66
CA PHE A 97 13.04 -2.01 -17.67
C PHE A 97 14.15 -0.98 -17.95
N ILE A 98 15.34 -1.15 -17.36
CA ILE A 98 16.49 -0.27 -17.60
C ILE A 98 16.85 -0.27 -19.09
N TYR A 99 16.96 -1.44 -19.72
CA TYR A 99 17.41 -1.53 -21.12
C TYR A 99 16.35 -1.19 -22.14
N GLU A 100 15.08 -1.50 -21.86
CA GLU A 100 14.00 -1.42 -22.83
C GLU A 100 12.98 -0.28 -22.55
N GLY A 101 13.07 0.35 -21.38
CA GLY A 101 12.09 1.37 -20.95
C GLY A 101 10.71 0.81 -20.61
N LYS A 102 10.55 -0.52 -20.67
CA LYS A 102 9.32 -1.26 -20.33
C LYS A 102 9.64 -2.66 -19.83
N CYS A 103 8.73 -3.24 -19.06
CA CYS A 103 8.84 -4.64 -18.65
C CYS A 103 7.46 -5.28 -18.50
N GLN A 104 7.42 -6.60 -18.48
CA GLN A 104 6.23 -7.39 -18.18
C GLN A 104 6.41 -8.08 -16.83
N ILE A 105 5.39 -8.01 -16.00
CA ILE A 105 5.36 -8.63 -14.68
C ILE A 105 4.03 -9.34 -14.46
N ASP A 106 4.04 -10.32 -13.58
CA ASP A 106 2.80 -10.83 -13.00
C ASP A 106 2.31 -9.89 -11.89
N GLU A 107 1.01 -9.73 -11.75
CA GLU A 107 0.43 -8.82 -10.77
C GLU A 107 0.94 -9.07 -9.34
N GLY A 108 1.14 -10.33 -8.96
CA GLY A 108 1.70 -10.72 -7.67
C GLY A 108 3.14 -10.26 -7.41
N GLN A 109 3.88 -9.88 -8.46
CA GLN A 109 5.27 -9.41 -8.37
C GLN A 109 5.37 -7.89 -8.20
N LEU A 110 4.26 -7.16 -8.32
CA LEU A 110 4.26 -5.69 -8.39
C LEU A 110 4.88 -5.04 -7.15
N THR A 111 4.61 -5.56 -5.96
CA THR A 111 5.19 -5.06 -4.70
C THR A 111 6.68 -5.34 -4.61
N GLU A 112 7.14 -6.53 -5.04
CA GLU A 112 8.55 -6.90 -5.02
C GLU A 112 9.38 -6.06 -6.01
N VAL A 113 8.81 -5.78 -7.19
CA VAL A 113 9.44 -4.89 -8.19
C VAL A 113 9.47 -3.45 -7.70
N LEU A 114 8.41 -2.98 -7.03
CA LEU A 114 8.40 -1.67 -6.38
C LEU A 114 9.51 -1.56 -5.33
N GLU A 115 9.65 -2.57 -4.46
CA GLU A 115 10.71 -2.63 -3.44
C GLU A 115 12.11 -2.59 -4.08
N ALA A 116 12.35 -3.43 -5.07
CA ALA A 116 13.63 -3.46 -5.78
C ALA A 116 13.94 -2.11 -6.45
N SER A 117 12.95 -1.49 -7.11
CA SER A 117 13.10 -0.18 -7.75
C SER A 117 13.39 0.94 -6.74
N ALA A 118 12.77 0.90 -5.58
CA ALA A 118 13.01 1.86 -4.50
C ALA A 118 14.42 1.70 -3.92
N ARG A 119 14.87 0.48 -3.65
CA ARG A 119 16.22 0.19 -3.11
C ARG A 119 17.34 0.54 -4.08
N LEU A 120 17.15 0.23 -5.35
CA LEU A 120 18.14 0.52 -6.40
C LEU A 120 17.94 1.93 -7.01
N VAL A 121 17.04 2.72 -6.48
CA VAL A 121 16.76 4.11 -6.89
C VAL A 121 16.56 4.23 -8.41
N VAL A 122 15.68 3.38 -8.94
CA VAL A 122 15.20 3.43 -10.33
C VAL A 122 13.84 4.14 -10.32
N ASP A 123 13.89 5.47 -10.30
CA ASP A 123 12.73 6.33 -10.03
C ASP A 123 11.58 6.13 -11.03
N ASP A 124 11.91 5.92 -12.32
CA ASP A 124 10.92 5.70 -13.38
C ASP A 124 10.15 4.38 -13.17
N LEU A 125 10.85 3.29 -12.80
CA LEU A 125 10.21 2.01 -12.50
C LEU A 125 9.36 2.10 -11.23
N LYS A 126 9.87 2.78 -10.21
CA LYS A 126 9.12 3.05 -8.97
C LYS A 126 7.81 3.78 -9.26
N ALA A 127 7.86 4.82 -10.11
CA ALA A 127 6.67 5.56 -10.53
C ALA A 127 5.70 4.71 -11.36
N ALA A 128 6.21 3.86 -12.26
CA ALA A 128 5.40 2.94 -13.06
C ALA A 128 4.67 1.90 -12.18
N CYS A 129 5.36 1.34 -11.17
CA CYS A 129 4.75 0.45 -10.19
C CYS A 129 3.67 1.15 -9.37
N ALA A 130 3.95 2.36 -8.88
CA ALA A 130 2.98 3.15 -8.12
C ALA A 130 1.72 3.46 -8.96
N GLY A 131 1.88 3.80 -10.24
CA GLY A 131 0.78 4.01 -11.17
C GLY A 131 -0.07 2.74 -11.38
N ALA A 132 0.58 1.59 -11.54
CA ALA A 132 -0.10 0.30 -11.70
C ALA A 132 -0.87 -0.13 -10.44
N ILE A 133 -0.35 0.16 -9.23
CA ILE A 133 -1.03 -0.05 -7.96
C ILE A 133 -2.23 0.90 -7.85
N GLY A 134 -2.03 2.18 -8.16
CA GLY A 134 -3.09 3.19 -8.12
C GLY A 134 -4.25 2.89 -9.07
N ALA A 135 -3.98 2.32 -10.24
CA ALA A 135 -5.01 1.91 -11.18
C ALA A 135 -5.92 0.75 -10.67
N ARG A 136 -5.50 0.05 -9.61
CA ARG A 136 -6.22 -1.07 -8.97
C ARG A 136 -6.72 -0.74 -7.57
N LEU A 137 -6.67 0.53 -7.24
CA LEU A 137 -7.08 1.00 -5.93
C LEU A 137 -8.60 0.81 -5.76
N ALA A 138 -8.98 0.15 -4.68
CA ALA A 138 -10.35 -0.09 -4.27
C ALA A 138 -10.46 0.02 -2.74
N PRO A 139 -11.65 0.22 -2.16
CA PRO A 139 -11.80 0.26 -0.70
C PRO A 139 -11.22 -0.97 0.00
N SER A 140 -11.37 -2.15 -0.59
CA SER A 140 -10.88 -3.42 -0.03
C SER A 140 -9.36 -3.51 0.13
N ASN A 141 -8.57 -2.74 -0.64
CA ASN A 141 -7.12 -2.71 -0.57
C ASN A 141 -6.53 -1.35 -0.14
N ALA A 142 -7.37 -0.34 0.08
CA ALA A 142 -6.95 1.03 0.32
C ALA A 142 -6.01 1.17 1.53
N LEU A 143 -6.27 0.48 2.65
CA LEU A 143 -5.42 0.52 3.84
C LEU A 143 -4.02 -0.06 3.55
N ASN A 144 -3.96 -1.18 2.83
CA ASN A 144 -2.68 -1.81 2.48
C ASN A 144 -1.87 -0.94 1.51
N VAL A 145 -2.55 -0.33 0.53
CA VAL A 145 -1.91 0.61 -0.41
C VAL A 145 -1.45 1.88 0.30
N TRP A 146 -2.20 2.37 1.28
CA TRP A 146 -1.79 3.52 2.10
C TRP A 146 -0.48 3.24 2.84
N ARG A 147 -0.40 2.11 3.57
CA ARG A 147 0.83 1.69 4.27
C ARG A 147 2.01 1.51 3.31
N LEU A 148 1.76 0.89 2.17
CA LEU A 148 2.77 0.70 1.13
C LEU A 148 3.29 2.06 0.62
N ALA A 149 2.40 2.99 0.38
CA ALA A 149 2.74 4.32 -0.11
C ALA A 149 3.55 5.13 0.91
N ASP A 150 3.24 5.01 2.20
CA ASP A 150 4.00 5.62 3.30
C ASP A 150 5.43 5.03 3.37
N VAL A 151 5.55 3.69 3.41
CA VAL A 151 6.85 3.00 3.47
C VAL A 151 7.77 3.40 2.32
N PHE A 152 7.24 3.50 1.10
CA PHE A 152 8.04 3.83 -0.08
C PHE A 152 8.05 5.32 -0.43
N THR A 153 7.49 6.17 0.42
CA THR A 153 7.43 7.63 0.22
C THR A 153 6.83 7.97 -1.16
N LEU A 154 5.57 7.59 -1.36
CA LEU A 154 4.80 7.77 -2.59
C LEU A 154 3.59 8.69 -2.33
N PRO A 155 3.79 10.01 -2.16
CA PRO A 155 2.75 10.92 -1.65
C PRO A 155 1.50 10.99 -2.55
N ALA A 156 1.65 10.84 -3.86
CA ALA A 156 0.51 10.83 -4.77
C ALA A 156 -0.35 9.56 -4.59
N LEU A 157 0.28 8.40 -4.40
CA LEU A 157 -0.40 7.13 -4.15
C LEU A 157 -1.02 7.10 -2.75
N GLU A 158 -0.31 7.62 -1.75
CA GLU A 158 -0.81 7.78 -0.39
C GLU A 158 -2.10 8.60 -0.36
N LYS A 159 -2.06 9.79 -0.98
CA LYS A 159 -3.25 10.65 -1.11
C LYS A 159 -4.41 9.94 -1.79
N ALA A 160 -4.15 9.21 -2.87
CA ALA A 160 -5.17 8.45 -3.58
C ALA A 160 -5.76 7.32 -2.71
N ALA A 161 -4.92 6.62 -1.94
CA ALA A 161 -5.33 5.54 -1.05
C ALA A 161 -6.21 6.06 0.11
N VAL A 162 -5.82 7.17 0.74
CA VAL A 162 -6.63 7.83 1.78
C VAL A 162 -7.98 8.29 1.19
N GLU A 163 -7.99 8.88 0.00
CA GLU A 163 -9.20 9.32 -0.66
C GLU A 163 -10.14 8.14 -0.99
N ALA A 164 -9.59 7.01 -1.43
CA ALA A 164 -10.37 5.78 -1.66
C ALA A 164 -10.92 5.21 -0.36
N ALA A 165 -10.13 5.23 0.72
CA ALA A 165 -10.56 4.80 2.04
C ALA A 165 -11.69 5.69 2.60
N LEU A 166 -11.60 7.00 2.42
CA LEU A 166 -12.64 7.94 2.86
C LEU A 166 -13.96 7.75 2.10
N ARG A 167 -13.89 7.52 0.77
CA ARG A 167 -15.09 7.32 -0.07
C ARG A 167 -15.75 5.97 0.17
N GLY A 168 -14.95 4.92 0.37
CA GLY A 168 -15.46 3.56 0.59
C GLY A 168 -15.35 3.11 2.04
N PHE A 169 -15.48 4.02 3.01
CA PHE A 169 -15.22 3.75 4.42
C PHE A 169 -15.96 2.53 4.96
N GLU A 170 -17.24 2.40 4.65
CA GLU A 170 -18.06 1.29 5.13
C GLU A 170 -17.65 -0.08 4.57
N GLU A 171 -16.95 -0.09 3.44
CA GLU A 171 -16.45 -1.30 2.75
C GLU A 171 -15.03 -1.68 3.19
N LEU A 172 -14.35 -0.81 3.96
CA LEU A 172 -13.00 -1.12 4.45
C LEU A 172 -13.01 -2.38 5.34
N PRO A 173 -11.98 -3.23 5.23
CA PRO A 173 -11.81 -4.38 6.10
C PRO A 173 -11.46 -3.92 7.53
N ALA A 174 -12.45 -3.82 8.39
CA ALA A 174 -12.31 -3.27 9.74
C ALA A 174 -11.25 -4.01 10.58
N GLU A 175 -11.12 -5.33 10.39
CA GLU A 175 -10.15 -6.17 11.09
C GLU A 175 -8.69 -5.83 10.74
N GLN A 176 -8.44 -5.23 9.57
CA GLN A 176 -7.10 -4.88 9.10
C GLN A 176 -6.66 -3.47 9.52
N ALA A 177 -7.60 -2.61 9.93
CA ALA A 177 -7.30 -1.23 10.27
C ALA A 177 -6.57 -1.10 11.61
N THR A 178 -5.56 -0.25 11.68
CA THR A 178 -4.90 0.16 12.93
C THR A 178 -5.67 1.30 13.59
N GLY A 179 -5.52 1.48 14.91
CA GLY A 179 -6.16 2.59 15.63
C GLY A 179 -5.80 3.96 15.07
N ALA A 180 -4.54 4.15 14.65
CA ALA A 180 -4.08 5.40 14.06
C ALA A 180 -4.76 5.69 12.72
N GLU A 181 -4.91 4.68 11.85
CA GLU A 181 -5.62 4.81 10.58
C GLU A 181 -7.11 5.14 10.79
N VAL A 182 -7.74 4.46 11.76
CA VAL A 182 -9.16 4.73 12.07
C VAL A 182 -9.34 6.15 12.58
N VAL A 183 -8.48 6.63 13.48
CA VAL A 183 -8.49 8.04 13.93
C VAL A 183 -8.32 8.98 12.75
N ALA A 184 -7.32 8.72 11.89
CA ALA A 184 -7.05 9.57 10.72
C ALA A 184 -8.23 9.65 9.76
N LEU A 185 -9.00 8.55 9.58
CA LEU A 185 -10.17 8.52 8.72
C LEU A 185 -11.39 9.16 9.40
N VAL A 186 -11.70 8.80 10.65
CA VAL A 186 -12.92 9.23 11.35
C VAL A 186 -12.90 10.72 11.68
N GLN A 187 -11.74 11.33 11.87
CA GLN A 187 -11.63 12.78 12.09
C GLN A 187 -11.91 13.63 10.84
N GLU A 188 -11.79 13.05 9.64
CA GLU A 188 -11.94 13.78 8.37
C GLU A 188 -13.40 14.14 8.08
N ASP A 189 -13.65 15.43 7.78
CA ASP A 189 -14.97 15.90 7.37
C ASP A 189 -15.41 15.34 6.01
N ARG A 190 -14.43 14.96 5.16
CA ARG A 190 -14.66 14.38 3.83
C ARG A 190 -14.99 12.89 3.86
N LEU A 191 -15.03 12.25 5.03
CA LEU A 191 -15.41 10.86 5.15
C LEU A 191 -16.84 10.66 4.64
N VAL A 192 -17.01 9.73 3.71
CA VAL A 192 -18.32 9.39 3.13
C VAL A 192 -18.89 8.18 3.86
N ALA A 193 -20.04 8.38 4.50
CA ALA A 193 -20.81 7.33 5.15
C ALA A 193 -22.30 7.66 5.06
N ARG A 194 -23.14 6.64 5.05
CA ARG A 194 -24.61 6.81 4.97
C ARG A 194 -25.18 7.59 6.16
N SER A 195 -24.59 7.43 7.32
CA SER A 195 -24.94 8.13 8.53
C SER A 195 -23.83 8.00 9.59
N GLU A 196 -23.90 8.79 10.64
CA GLU A 196 -22.94 8.67 11.74
C GLU A 196 -23.13 7.36 12.54
N GLU A 197 -24.34 6.82 12.56
CA GLU A 197 -24.62 5.48 13.11
C GLU A 197 -23.86 4.40 12.32
N ALA A 198 -23.75 4.53 11.00
CA ALA A 198 -22.96 3.60 10.17
C ALA A 198 -21.46 3.69 10.51
N VAL A 199 -20.95 4.90 10.73
CA VAL A 199 -19.57 5.11 11.21
C VAL A 199 -19.37 4.42 12.55
N PHE A 200 -20.27 4.63 13.52
CA PHE A 200 -20.18 3.95 14.81
C PHE A 200 -20.24 2.43 14.69
N GLN A 201 -21.13 1.89 13.86
CA GLN A 201 -21.22 0.44 13.64
C GLN A 201 -19.93 -0.13 13.03
N TRP A 202 -19.29 0.62 12.12
CA TRP A 202 -18.01 0.23 11.57
C TRP A 202 -16.89 0.26 12.64
N VAL A 203 -16.83 1.31 13.46
CA VAL A 203 -15.90 1.42 14.60
C VAL A 203 -16.12 0.29 15.61
N LYS A 204 -17.38 -0.07 15.87
CA LYS A 204 -17.72 -1.19 16.74
C LYS A 204 -17.18 -2.51 16.18
N ARG A 205 -17.39 -2.80 14.89
CA ARG A 205 -16.83 -3.99 14.22
C ARG A 205 -15.30 -4.00 14.31
N TRP A 206 -14.66 -2.85 14.05
CA TRP A 206 -13.22 -2.71 14.17
C TRP A 206 -12.71 -3.07 15.56
N TRP A 207 -13.36 -2.57 16.60
CA TRP A 207 -13.01 -2.87 17.98
C TRP A 207 -13.19 -4.34 18.34
N GLU A 208 -14.32 -4.92 17.96
CA GLU A 208 -14.68 -6.31 18.26
C GLU A 208 -13.84 -7.34 17.47
N ALA A 209 -13.22 -6.94 16.37
CA ALA A 209 -12.38 -7.79 15.54
C ALA A 209 -11.01 -8.13 16.15
N GLY A 210 -10.58 -7.47 17.24
CA GLY A 210 -9.29 -7.74 17.86
C GLY A 210 -9.17 -7.23 19.29
N ALA A 211 -8.25 -7.81 20.04
CA ALA A 211 -7.90 -7.30 21.37
C ALA A 211 -7.08 -6.01 21.23
N ARG A 212 -7.67 -4.88 21.55
CA ARG A 212 -7.04 -3.55 21.50
C ARG A 212 -7.08 -2.87 22.86
N PRO A 213 -6.12 -1.97 23.16
CA PRO A 213 -6.17 -1.16 24.38
C PRO A 213 -7.37 -0.20 24.36
N GLU A 214 -8.06 -0.04 25.48
CA GLU A 214 -9.20 0.87 25.60
C GLU A 214 -8.86 2.32 25.16
N ALA A 215 -7.62 2.74 25.41
CA ALA A 215 -7.14 4.06 24.96
C ALA A 215 -7.26 4.28 23.45
N GLU A 216 -7.10 3.24 22.63
CA GLU A 216 -7.29 3.35 21.19
C GLU A 216 -8.77 3.57 20.85
N LEU A 217 -9.69 2.85 21.51
CA LEU A 217 -11.11 3.05 21.34
C LEU A 217 -11.52 4.48 21.69
N LEU A 218 -11.08 4.97 22.84
CA LEU A 218 -11.37 6.33 23.28
C LEU A 218 -10.83 7.39 22.33
N ALA A 219 -9.63 7.16 21.78
CA ALA A 219 -9.04 8.04 20.78
C ALA A 219 -9.92 8.14 19.52
N VAL A 220 -10.45 7.01 19.04
CA VAL A 220 -11.35 6.98 17.87
C VAL A 220 -12.70 7.64 18.20
N LEU A 221 -13.30 7.30 19.35
CA LEU A 221 -14.64 7.77 19.74
C LEU A 221 -14.72 9.30 19.93
N ARG A 222 -13.61 9.96 20.24
CA ARG A 222 -13.53 11.43 20.29
C ARG A 222 -13.86 12.12 18.96
N HIS A 223 -13.72 11.40 17.85
CA HIS A 223 -13.98 11.91 16.50
C HIS A 223 -15.32 11.43 15.93
N VAL A 224 -16.03 10.54 16.62
CA VAL A 224 -17.38 10.12 16.26
C VAL A 224 -18.39 11.20 16.69
N ARG A 225 -19.26 11.60 15.80
CA ARG A 225 -20.19 12.73 16.00
C ARG A 225 -21.51 12.27 16.61
N PHE A 226 -21.48 11.86 17.87
CA PHE A 226 -22.64 11.32 18.59
C PHE A 226 -23.85 12.26 18.56
N ALA A 227 -23.65 13.59 18.55
CA ALA A 227 -24.73 14.57 18.46
C ALA A 227 -25.51 14.50 17.14
N ALA A 228 -24.98 13.88 16.11
CA ALA A 228 -25.64 13.69 14.81
C ALA A 228 -26.48 12.38 14.74
N MET A 229 -26.41 11.53 15.77
CA MET A 229 -27.13 10.25 15.81
C MET A 229 -28.53 10.39 16.39
N ALA A 230 -29.42 9.48 15.99
CA ALA A 230 -30.76 9.40 16.55
C ALA A 230 -30.76 9.05 18.06
N ALA A 231 -31.55 9.68 18.86
CA ALA A 231 -31.61 9.46 20.33
C ALA A 231 -31.94 8.00 20.70
N GLY A 232 -32.73 7.30 19.89
CA GLY A 232 -33.01 5.87 20.07
C GLY A 232 -31.75 5.02 19.89
N PHE A 233 -30.96 5.28 18.84
CA PHE A 233 -29.72 4.58 18.58
C PHE A 233 -28.68 4.81 19.69
N LEU A 234 -28.55 6.05 20.15
CA LEU A 234 -27.66 6.40 21.27
C LEU A 234 -27.97 5.58 22.52
N ARG A 235 -29.27 5.48 22.87
CA ARG A 235 -29.70 4.76 24.07
C ARG A 235 -29.59 3.24 23.93
N GLU A 236 -30.08 2.70 22.82
CA GLU A 236 -30.26 1.26 22.64
C GLU A 236 -29.00 0.54 22.12
N THR A 237 -28.18 1.25 21.35
CA THR A 237 -26.99 0.67 20.74
C THR A 237 -25.70 1.17 21.40
N VAL A 238 -25.51 2.48 21.48
CA VAL A 238 -24.27 3.06 22.03
C VAL A 238 -24.22 2.85 23.53
N GLY A 239 -25.26 3.23 24.27
CA GLY A 239 -25.32 3.11 25.73
C GLY A 239 -25.35 1.66 26.24
N ALA A 240 -25.82 0.72 25.42
CA ALA A 240 -25.84 -0.69 25.78
C ALA A 240 -24.52 -1.42 25.47
N TRP A 241 -23.61 -0.80 24.73
CA TRP A 241 -22.36 -1.46 24.32
C TRP A 241 -21.40 -1.63 25.51
N PRO A 242 -20.98 -2.88 25.85
CA PRO A 242 -20.16 -3.16 27.04
C PRO A 242 -18.78 -2.49 27.04
N ALA A 243 -18.23 -2.17 25.87
CA ALA A 243 -16.94 -1.49 25.76
C ALA A 243 -16.97 -0.03 26.28
N LEU A 244 -18.17 0.56 26.50
CA LEU A 244 -18.34 1.94 26.97
C LEU A 244 -18.74 2.03 28.46
N ARG A 245 -18.33 1.07 29.27
CA ARG A 245 -18.68 1.04 30.71
C ARG A 245 -17.70 1.80 31.60
N SER A 246 -16.50 2.12 31.15
CA SER A 246 -15.55 2.92 31.93
C SER A 246 -16.09 4.33 32.17
N GLU A 247 -15.64 4.96 33.25
CA GLU A 247 -16.02 6.34 33.55
C GLU A 247 -15.53 7.29 32.45
N GLU A 248 -14.31 7.06 31.92
CA GLU A 248 -13.75 7.86 30.84
C GLU A 248 -14.60 7.80 29.57
N ALA A 249 -15.10 6.60 29.23
CA ALA A 249 -15.99 6.43 28.07
C ALA A 249 -17.35 7.14 28.27
N LYS A 250 -17.91 7.06 29.48
CA LYS A 250 -19.18 7.75 29.84
C LYS A 250 -19.01 9.26 29.80
N ASP A 251 -17.92 9.78 30.34
CA ASP A 251 -17.62 11.21 30.32
C ASP A 251 -17.46 11.73 28.88
N LEU A 252 -16.76 10.94 28.04
CA LEU A 252 -16.60 11.25 26.62
C LEU A 252 -17.95 11.33 25.92
N LEU A 253 -18.83 10.33 26.13
CA LEU A 253 -20.17 10.31 25.54
C LEU A 253 -21.01 11.46 26.05
N PHE A 254 -21.00 11.73 27.34
CA PHE A 254 -21.74 12.85 27.93
C PHE A 254 -21.30 14.18 27.30
N ASN A 255 -20.01 14.44 27.24
CA ASN A 255 -19.46 15.67 26.67
C ASN A 255 -19.76 15.80 25.15
N ALA A 256 -19.72 14.68 24.41
CA ALA A 256 -20.01 14.67 22.99
C ALA A 256 -21.50 14.82 22.64
N MET A 257 -22.40 14.50 23.60
CA MET A 257 -23.86 14.60 23.42
C MET A 257 -24.42 15.93 23.91
N VAL A 258 -23.68 16.66 24.76
CA VAL A 258 -24.07 18.02 25.18
C VAL A 258 -23.87 18.95 23.97
N PRO A 259 -24.92 19.59 23.41
CA PRO A 259 -24.74 20.55 22.34
C PRO A 259 -23.81 21.66 22.82
N ALA A 260 -22.85 22.03 22.00
CA ALA A 260 -22.07 23.24 22.27
C ALA A 260 -23.04 24.40 22.48
N VAL A 261 -22.94 25.09 23.62
CA VAL A 261 -23.85 26.16 24.06
C VAL A 261 -23.92 27.31 23.04
N ASP A 262 -23.04 27.34 22.05
CA ASP A 262 -22.90 28.39 21.05
C ASP A 262 -23.66 28.15 19.72
N GLY A 263 -24.69 27.33 19.69
CA GLY A 263 -25.58 27.23 18.52
C GLY A 263 -24.97 26.72 17.22
N ALA A 264 -23.77 26.14 17.26
CA ALA A 264 -23.15 25.48 16.11
C ALA A 264 -23.97 24.22 15.76
N LYS A 265 -24.60 24.22 14.59
CA LYS A 265 -25.24 23.02 14.05
C LYS A 265 -24.18 21.93 13.89
N PRO A 266 -24.50 20.67 14.24
CA PRO A 266 -23.59 19.57 13.99
C PRO A 266 -23.22 19.56 12.49
N VAL A 267 -21.93 19.60 12.19
CA VAL A 267 -21.46 19.49 10.80
C VAL A 267 -21.75 18.07 10.35
N LEU A 268 -22.70 17.91 9.46
CA LEU A 268 -22.96 16.62 8.82
C LEU A 268 -21.82 16.33 7.83
N ARG A 269 -21.39 15.07 7.76
CA ARG A 269 -20.45 14.65 6.73
C ARG A 269 -21.10 14.82 5.36
N SER A 270 -20.37 15.36 4.41
CA SER A 270 -20.87 15.50 3.04
C SER A 270 -20.99 14.11 2.42
N GLY A 271 -22.22 13.66 2.14
CA GLY A 271 -22.51 12.48 1.35
C GLY A 271 -22.33 12.75 -0.14
#